data_02504cff55ce9ed00702eb15a5658500
#
_entry.id   02504cff55ce9ed00702eb15a5658500
#
_cell.length_a   1.000
_cell.length_b   1.000
_cell.length_c   1.000
_cell.angle_alpha   90.00
_cell.angle_beta   90.00
_cell.angle_gamma   90.00
#
_symmetry.space_group_name_H-M   'P 1'
#
loop_
_entity.id
_entity.type
_entity.pdbx_description
1 polymer ?
#
loop_
_entity_poly.entity_id
_entity_poly.type
_entity_poly.pdbx_seq_one_letter_code
_entity_poly.pdbx_strand_id
1 'polypeptide(L)'
;PVAPGTVFTDLRDARAPGARGGFGALFAGGQARDTIALWCAFFMCLLAVYAAFSWLPTMLAASGLSVSVAGSGLTAYNLGGVIGALLCAWAIAHAGSRWPLALCSIGGAASAVWLLGVDAGRHTGWLIVGLGVHGLFVNAVQSTMYALCAYIYPTAVRATGTASALAFGRLGAILSAFAGALVITAGGATAYLTMLAVAMSVVCVALLAMRRHIPRLTRERALPGEGEELARTSS
;
A
#
# COMPACT_ATOMS: atom_id res chain seq x y z
N PRO A 1 -33.54 0.28 -18.16
CA PRO A 1 -34.36 0.49 -16.97
C PRO A 1 -34.34 -0.78 -16.13
N VAL A 2 -33.80 -0.67 -14.90
CA VAL A 2 -33.75 -1.78 -13.94
C VAL A 2 -35.16 -1.93 -13.35
N ALA A 3 -35.69 -3.16 -13.34
CA ALA A 3 -37.04 -3.40 -12.83
C ALA A 3 -37.14 -3.03 -11.33
N PRO A 4 -38.26 -2.44 -10.87
CA PRO A 4 -38.46 -2.15 -9.45
C PRO A 4 -38.40 -3.47 -8.66
N GLY A 5 -37.51 -3.53 -7.67
CA GLY A 5 -37.29 -4.74 -6.85
C GLY A 5 -36.06 -5.57 -7.22
N THR A 6 -35.26 -5.15 -8.21
CA THR A 6 -33.99 -5.83 -8.52
C THR A 6 -33.01 -5.62 -7.36
N VAL A 7 -32.67 -6.70 -6.66
CA VAL A 7 -31.63 -6.71 -5.63
C VAL A 7 -30.30 -7.02 -6.30
N PHE A 8 -29.38 -6.07 -6.29
CA PHE A 8 -28.01 -6.30 -6.73
C PHE A 8 -27.27 -7.12 -5.67
N THR A 9 -27.07 -8.39 -5.93
CA THR A 9 -26.25 -9.28 -5.11
C THR A 9 -24.89 -9.49 -5.77
N ASP A 10 -23.80 -9.26 -5.04
CA ASP A 10 -22.47 -9.66 -5.50
C ASP A 10 -22.43 -11.20 -5.57
N LEU A 11 -21.96 -11.76 -6.70
CA LEU A 11 -21.80 -13.21 -6.87
C LEU A 11 -20.94 -13.86 -5.78
N ARG A 12 -20.18 -13.07 -5.03
CA ARG A 12 -19.40 -13.50 -3.86
C ARG A 12 -20.28 -13.67 -2.62
N ASP A 13 -21.34 -12.88 -2.47
CA ASP A 13 -22.28 -12.98 -1.34
C ASP A 13 -23.19 -14.21 -1.47
N ALA A 14 -23.50 -14.63 -2.69
CA ALA A 14 -24.27 -15.84 -2.95
C ALA A 14 -23.56 -17.13 -2.49
N ARG A 15 -22.25 -17.09 -2.31
CA ARG A 15 -21.44 -18.24 -1.84
C ARG A 15 -21.25 -18.34 -0.34
N ALA A 16 -21.76 -17.39 0.45
CA ALA A 16 -21.67 -17.37 1.91
C ALA A 16 -23.05 -17.22 2.57
N PRO A 17 -24.00 -18.16 2.38
CA PRO A 17 -25.27 -18.12 3.10
C PRO A 17 -25.00 -18.35 4.60
N GLY A 18 -25.26 -17.35 5.45
CA GLY A 18 -25.18 -17.47 6.91
C GLY A 18 -23.92 -16.89 7.57
N ALA A 19 -23.08 -16.14 6.89
CA ALA A 19 -21.99 -15.40 7.53
C ALA A 19 -22.56 -14.33 8.47
N ARG A 20 -22.70 -14.66 9.76
CA ARG A 20 -22.97 -13.69 10.80
C ARG A 20 -21.86 -12.65 10.77
N GLY A 21 -22.19 -11.40 10.44
CA GLY A 21 -21.26 -10.29 10.46
C GLY A 21 -20.67 -10.14 11.86
N GLY A 22 -19.35 -10.33 11.97
CA GLY A 22 -18.64 -10.19 13.24
C GLY A 22 -17.14 -10.35 13.02
N PHE A 23 -16.33 -9.92 13.99
CA PHE A 23 -14.88 -9.99 13.93
C PHE A 23 -14.34 -11.41 13.66
N GLY A 24 -15.00 -12.43 14.23
CA GLY A 24 -14.63 -13.84 13.99
C GLY A 24 -14.80 -14.30 12.53
N ALA A 25 -15.68 -13.66 11.77
CA ALA A 25 -15.90 -14.01 10.36
C ALA A 25 -14.70 -13.64 9.48
N LEU A 26 -13.81 -12.72 9.93
CA LEU A 26 -12.56 -12.38 9.22
C LEU A 26 -11.58 -13.55 9.19
N PHE A 27 -11.73 -14.52 10.07
CA PHE A 27 -10.86 -15.70 10.17
C PHE A 27 -11.54 -16.97 9.65
N ALA A 28 -12.82 -16.90 9.34
CA ALA A 28 -13.60 -18.03 8.82
C ALA A 28 -13.31 -18.28 7.33
N GLY A 29 -13.66 -19.45 6.83
CA GLY A 29 -13.62 -19.77 5.40
C GLY A 29 -12.23 -19.68 4.73
N GLY A 30 -11.14 -19.86 5.49
CA GLY A 30 -9.77 -19.78 4.96
C GLY A 30 -9.25 -18.35 4.75
N GLN A 31 -9.92 -17.33 5.26
CA GLN A 31 -9.52 -15.92 5.15
C GLN A 31 -8.46 -15.51 6.17
N ALA A 32 -8.24 -16.32 7.22
CA ALA A 32 -7.32 -16.01 8.31
C ALA A 32 -5.92 -15.61 7.82
N ARG A 33 -5.38 -16.36 6.85
CA ARG A 33 -4.05 -16.08 6.26
C ARG A 33 -4.01 -14.72 5.60
N ASP A 34 -5.00 -14.40 4.76
CA ASP A 34 -5.06 -13.14 4.04
C ASP A 34 -5.27 -11.96 5.01
N THR A 35 -6.09 -12.16 6.04
CA THR A 35 -6.34 -11.16 7.10
C THR A 35 -5.07 -10.85 7.89
N ILE A 36 -4.36 -11.88 8.37
CA ILE A 36 -3.12 -11.70 9.15
C ILE A 36 -2.02 -11.07 8.29
N ALA A 37 -1.86 -11.55 7.05
CA ALA A 37 -0.89 -11.00 6.12
C ALA A 37 -1.18 -9.51 5.81
N LEU A 38 -2.45 -9.17 5.61
CA LEU A 38 -2.87 -7.79 5.36
C LEU A 38 -2.63 -6.89 6.58
N TRP A 39 -2.93 -7.35 7.79
CA TRP A 39 -2.66 -6.62 9.02
C TRP A 39 -1.17 -6.37 9.23
N CYS A 40 -0.34 -7.40 8.99
CA CYS A 40 1.11 -7.27 9.04
C CYS A 40 1.62 -6.27 8.00
N ALA A 41 1.11 -6.34 6.76
CA ALA A 41 1.47 -5.42 5.70
C ALA A 41 1.07 -3.98 6.05
N PHE A 42 -0.16 -3.74 6.55
CA PHE A 42 -0.59 -2.40 6.98
C PHE A 42 0.25 -1.87 8.14
N PHE A 43 0.53 -2.70 9.14
CA PHE A 43 1.33 -2.32 10.30
C PHE A 43 2.72 -1.86 9.86
N MET A 44 3.45 -2.67 9.09
CA MET A 44 4.80 -2.38 8.66
C MET A 44 4.86 -1.24 7.63
N CYS A 45 3.90 -1.17 6.71
CA CYS A 45 3.84 -0.10 5.73
C CYS A 45 3.59 1.26 6.40
N LEU A 46 2.60 1.36 7.30
CA LEU A 46 2.33 2.61 8.01
C LEU A 46 3.46 2.97 8.98
N LEU A 47 4.12 1.99 9.60
CA LEU A 47 5.33 2.23 10.37
C LEU A 47 6.39 2.92 9.51
N ALA A 48 6.67 2.39 8.32
CA ALA A 48 7.67 2.97 7.41
C ALA A 48 7.27 4.37 6.93
N VAL A 49 6.01 4.55 6.49
CA VAL A 49 5.51 5.84 6.01
C VAL A 49 5.57 6.91 7.09
N TYR A 50 5.04 6.62 8.28
CA TYR A 50 5.00 7.60 9.37
C TYR A 50 6.39 7.83 9.99
N ALA A 51 7.27 6.82 9.99
CA ALA A 51 8.68 7.05 10.32
C ALA A 51 9.33 8.03 9.35
N ALA A 52 9.06 7.91 8.02
CA ALA A 52 9.57 8.85 7.05
C ALA A 52 9.01 10.27 7.29
N PHE A 53 7.71 10.42 7.48
CA PHE A 53 7.12 11.73 7.73
C PHE A 53 7.67 12.41 9.00
N SER A 54 7.81 11.67 10.10
CA SER A 54 8.15 12.25 11.39
C SER A 54 9.66 12.41 11.60
N TRP A 55 10.45 11.48 11.07
CA TRP A 55 11.87 11.39 11.42
C TRP A 55 12.84 11.68 10.29
N LEU A 56 12.39 11.69 9.01
CA LEU A 56 13.28 11.99 7.88
C LEU A 56 13.94 13.37 8.00
N PRO A 57 13.23 14.46 8.32
CA PRO A 57 13.87 15.75 8.50
C PRO A 57 14.87 15.77 9.65
N THR A 58 14.52 15.12 10.77
CA THR A 58 15.40 15.02 11.95
C THR A 58 16.65 14.21 11.63
N MET A 59 16.52 13.10 10.91
CA MET A 59 17.64 12.26 10.48
C MET A 59 18.58 13.04 9.57
N LEU A 60 18.04 13.80 8.60
CA LEU A 60 18.85 14.62 7.69
C LEU A 60 19.57 15.76 8.43
N ALA A 61 18.89 16.42 9.37
CA ALA A 61 19.51 17.43 10.22
C ALA A 61 20.60 16.86 11.11
N ALA A 62 20.40 15.67 11.70
CA ALA A 62 21.40 14.97 12.49
C ALA A 62 22.62 14.53 11.65
N SER A 63 22.47 14.38 10.34
CA SER A 63 23.55 14.14 9.38
C SER A 63 24.28 15.42 8.95
N GLY A 64 24.01 16.57 9.60
CA GLY A 64 24.67 17.86 9.34
C GLY A 64 24.10 18.65 8.16
N LEU A 65 22.95 18.24 7.60
CA LEU A 65 22.31 18.95 6.50
C LEU A 65 21.45 20.11 6.99
N SER A 66 21.33 21.14 6.15
CA SER A 66 20.50 22.32 6.48
C SER A 66 19.00 21.95 6.53
N VAL A 67 18.23 22.73 7.29
CA VAL A 67 16.76 22.58 7.39
C VAL A 67 16.09 22.68 6.01
N SER A 68 16.63 23.52 5.11
CA SER A 68 16.13 23.65 3.75
C SER A 68 16.30 22.34 2.96
N VAL A 69 17.44 21.68 3.06
CA VAL A 69 17.69 20.39 2.41
C VAL A 69 16.80 19.31 3.02
N ALA A 70 16.62 19.30 4.32
CA ALA A 70 15.73 18.37 5.01
C ALA A 70 14.27 18.53 4.52
N GLY A 71 13.79 19.75 4.37
CA GLY A 71 12.49 20.05 3.79
C GLY A 71 12.36 19.62 2.34
N SER A 72 13.39 19.86 1.53
CA SER A 72 13.42 19.41 0.13
C SER A 72 13.38 17.89 0.02
N GLY A 73 14.07 17.17 0.90
CA GLY A 73 14.03 15.71 0.97
C GLY A 73 12.63 15.17 1.27
N LEU A 74 11.93 15.77 2.24
CA LEU A 74 10.55 15.39 2.56
C LEU A 74 9.58 15.74 1.42
N THR A 75 9.78 16.89 0.77
CA THR A 75 9.00 17.28 -0.40
C THR A 75 9.19 16.28 -1.55
N ALA A 76 10.44 15.91 -1.85
CA ALA A 76 10.74 14.91 -2.88
C ALA A 76 10.11 13.56 -2.56
N TYR A 77 10.16 13.11 -1.30
CA TYR A 77 9.51 11.89 -0.83
C TYR A 77 8.00 11.92 -1.09
N ASN A 78 7.33 13.03 -0.80
CA ASN A 78 5.89 13.18 -1.01
C ASN A 78 5.51 13.25 -2.49
N LEU A 79 6.24 14.04 -3.30
CA LEU A 79 6.01 14.13 -4.74
C LEU A 79 6.23 12.80 -5.43
N GLY A 80 7.31 12.09 -5.07
CA GLY A 80 7.52 10.72 -5.51
C GLY A 80 6.34 9.83 -5.17
N GLY A 81 5.80 9.96 -3.96
CA GLY A 81 4.64 9.22 -3.49
C GLY A 81 3.39 9.41 -4.34
N VAL A 82 3.10 10.64 -4.75
CA VAL A 82 1.96 10.94 -5.64
C VAL A 82 2.14 10.26 -7.00
N ILE A 83 3.32 10.40 -7.60
CA ILE A 83 3.65 9.77 -8.89
C ILE A 83 3.56 8.25 -8.75
N GLY A 84 4.11 7.68 -7.69
CA GLY A 84 4.10 6.25 -7.43
C GLY A 84 2.70 5.69 -7.28
N ALA A 85 1.80 6.38 -6.57
CA ALA A 85 0.41 5.98 -6.41
C ALA A 85 -0.32 5.89 -7.76
N LEU A 86 -0.12 6.89 -8.63
CA LEU A 86 -0.73 6.91 -9.96
C LEU A 86 -0.18 5.80 -10.87
N LEU A 87 1.15 5.62 -10.90
CA LEU A 87 1.79 4.56 -11.69
C LEU A 87 1.37 3.17 -11.21
N CYS A 88 1.30 2.95 -9.89
CA CYS A 88 0.88 1.68 -9.33
C CYS A 88 -0.60 1.39 -9.61
N ALA A 89 -1.48 2.40 -9.52
CA ALA A 89 -2.89 2.26 -9.87
C ALA A 89 -3.05 1.86 -11.35
N TRP A 90 -2.30 2.51 -12.25
CA TRP A 90 -2.26 2.16 -13.66
C TRP A 90 -1.75 0.73 -13.88
N ALA A 91 -0.66 0.34 -13.24
CA ALA A 91 -0.09 -0.99 -13.36
C ALA A 91 -1.05 -2.08 -12.86
N ILE A 92 -1.80 -1.81 -11.78
CA ILE A 92 -2.79 -2.74 -11.24
C ILE A 92 -3.96 -2.95 -12.20
N ALA A 93 -4.43 -1.91 -12.84
CA ALA A 93 -5.48 -2.00 -13.83
C ALA A 93 -5.10 -2.97 -14.98
N HIS A 94 -3.82 -3.00 -15.38
CA HIS A 94 -3.35 -3.82 -16.49
C HIS A 94 -2.81 -5.20 -16.08
N ALA A 95 -2.15 -5.30 -14.93
CA ALA A 95 -1.44 -6.52 -14.50
C ALA A 95 -2.07 -7.21 -13.27
N GLY A 96 -3.10 -6.60 -12.65
CA GLY A 96 -3.60 -7.03 -11.34
C GLY A 96 -2.69 -6.54 -10.20
N SER A 97 -3.09 -6.75 -8.93
CA SER A 97 -2.39 -6.13 -7.80
C SER A 97 -1.14 -6.87 -7.33
N ARG A 98 -1.02 -8.17 -7.60
CA ARG A 98 0.03 -9.02 -7.02
C ARG A 98 1.44 -8.54 -7.37
N TRP A 99 1.72 -8.43 -8.65
CA TRP A 99 3.06 -8.09 -9.13
C TRP A 99 3.44 -6.62 -8.93
N PRO A 100 2.55 -5.63 -9.23
CA PRO A 100 2.87 -4.24 -8.94
C PRO A 100 3.16 -3.97 -7.47
N LEU A 101 2.38 -4.55 -6.54
CA LEU A 101 2.62 -4.40 -5.11
C LEU A 101 3.93 -5.05 -4.66
N ALA A 102 4.26 -6.25 -5.16
CA ALA A 102 5.53 -6.91 -4.87
C ALA A 102 6.71 -6.09 -5.37
N LEU A 103 6.64 -5.61 -6.63
CA LEU A 103 7.70 -4.78 -7.23
C LEU A 103 7.87 -3.45 -6.49
N CYS A 104 6.78 -2.78 -6.12
CA CYS A 104 6.86 -1.56 -5.32
C CYS A 104 7.44 -1.81 -3.93
N SER A 105 7.10 -2.93 -3.27
CA SER A 105 7.66 -3.27 -1.97
C SER A 105 9.15 -3.58 -2.05
N ILE A 106 9.59 -4.32 -3.06
CA ILE A 106 11.01 -4.59 -3.35
C ILE A 106 11.74 -3.29 -3.67
N GLY A 107 11.14 -2.44 -4.52
CA GLY A 107 11.69 -1.13 -4.86
C GLY A 107 11.85 -0.23 -3.64
N GLY A 108 10.87 -0.25 -2.71
CA GLY A 108 10.96 0.46 -1.43
C GLY A 108 12.10 -0.03 -0.55
N ALA A 109 12.28 -1.35 -0.43
CA ALA A 109 13.39 -1.93 0.31
C ALA A 109 14.74 -1.61 -0.36
N ALA A 110 14.84 -1.82 -1.67
CA ALA A 110 16.06 -1.58 -2.44
C ALA A 110 16.48 -0.10 -2.44
N SER A 111 15.54 0.83 -2.55
CA SER A 111 15.83 2.26 -2.49
C SER A 111 16.33 2.70 -1.12
N ALA A 112 15.81 2.12 -0.03
CA ALA A 112 16.31 2.37 1.31
C ALA A 112 17.74 1.83 1.49
N VAL A 113 18.03 0.64 0.96
CA VAL A 113 19.40 0.06 0.95
C VAL A 113 20.34 0.90 0.10
N TRP A 114 19.89 1.36 -1.08
CA TRP A 114 20.70 2.23 -1.94
C TRP A 114 21.06 3.54 -1.25
N LEU A 115 20.12 4.14 -0.51
CA LEU A 115 20.35 5.36 0.26
C LEU A 115 21.43 5.20 1.36
N LEU A 116 21.67 3.98 1.87
CA LEU A 116 22.78 3.70 2.81
C LEU A 116 24.16 3.98 2.20
N GLY A 117 24.30 3.83 0.88
CA GLY A 117 25.55 4.08 0.15
C GLY A 117 25.74 5.53 -0.28
N VAL A 118 24.75 6.40 -0.08
CA VAL A 118 24.82 7.81 -0.50
C VAL A 118 25.44 8.67 0.59
N ASP A 119 26.59 9.26 0.30
CA ASP A 119 27.19 10.27 1.17
C ASP A 119 26.35 11.57 1.11
N ALA A 120 25.61 11.81 2.18
CA ALA A 120 24.69 12.95 2.29
C ALA A 120 25.39 14.31 2.13
N GLY A 121 26.65 14.42 2.61
CA GLY A 121 27.42 15.65 2.57
C GLY A 121 27.98 15.98 1.17
N ARG A 122 28.36 14.94 0.43
CA ARG A 122 28.98 15.11 -0.90
C ARG A 122 27.96 15.10 -2.04
N HIS A 123 26.87 14.37 -1.86
CA HIS A 123 25.92 14.09 -2.95
C HIS A 123 24.47 14.40 -2.56
N THR A 124 24.22 15.58 -2.01
CA THR A 124 22.90 16.01 -1.54
C THR A 124 21.81 15.89 -2.63
N GLY A 125 22.14 16.17 -3.90
CA GLY A 125 21.21 16.02 -5.02
C GLY A 125 20.75 14.56 -5.21
N TRP A 126 21.67 13.61 -5.17
CA TRP A 126 21.36 12.18 -5.27
C TRP A 126 20.56 11.68 -4.06
N LEU A 127 20.86 12.25 -2.87
CA LEU A 127 20.06 11.96 -1.67
C LEU A 127 18.59 12.37 -1.85
N ILE A 128 18.32 13.59 -2.32
CA ILE A 128 16.97 14.10 -2.55
C ILE A 128 16.24 13.26 -3.61
N VAL A 129 16.91 12.94 -4.72
CA VAL A 129 16.35 12.07 -5.77
C VAL A 129 16.05 10.67 -5.20
N GLY A 130 16.97 10.09 -4.44
CA GLY A 130 16.77 8.78 -3.82
C GLY A 130 15.61 8.75 -2.83
N LEU A 131 15.43 9.82 -2.06
CA LEU A 131 14.27 9.97 -1.17
C LEU A 131 12.96 10.08 -1.97
N GLY A 132 12.97 10.78 -3.11
CA GLY A 132 11.84 10.81 -4.04
C GLY A 132 11.49 9.43 -4.58
N VAL A 133 12.49 8.67 -5.02
CA VAL A 133 12.32 7.28 -5.49
C VAL A 133 11.83 6.37 -4.37
N HIS A 134 12.36 6.51 -3.15
CA HIS A 134 11.88 5.76 -1.99
C HIS A 134 10.42 6.08 -1.70
N GLY A 135 10.06 7.36 -1.69
CA GLY A 135 8.69 7.82 -1.51
C GLY A 135 7.74 7.29 -2.58
N LEU A 136 8.19 7.24 -3.85
CA LEU A 136 7.43 6.67 -4.97
C LEU A 136 6.99 5.23 -4.66
N PHE A 137 7.92 4.38 -4.23
CA PHE A 137 7.61 2.98 -3.97
C PHE A 137 6.77 2.79 -2.70
N VAL A 138 7.13 3.43 -1.61
CA VAL A 138 6.48 3.22 -0.30
C VAL A 138 5.04 3.73 -0.31
N ASN A 139 4.80 4.94 -0.82
CA ASN A 139 3.44 5.50 -0.88
C ASN A 139 2.57 4.82 -1.94
N ALA A 140 3.17 4.28 -3.04
CA ALA A 140 2.47 3.45 -4.00
C ALA A 140 1.85 2.21 -3.33
N VAL A 141 2.64 1.50 -2.52
CA VAL A 141 2.17 0.34 -1.74
C VAL A 141 1.07 0.76 -0.78
N GLN A 142 1.29 1.83 0.01
CA GLN A 142 0.32 2.32 0.98
C GLN A 142 -1.03 2.61 0.33
N SER A 143 -1.05 3.44 -0.71
CA SER A 143 -2.28 3.87 -1.38
C SER A 143 -3.05 2.68 -1.96
N THR A 144 -2.34 1.73 -2.54
CA THR A 144 -2.95 0.55 -3.17
C THR A 144 -3.48 -0.44 -2.16
N MET A 145 -2.86 -0.56 -0.98
CA MET A 145 -3.32 -1.47 0.07
C MET A 145 -4.74 -1.12 0.55
N TYR A 146 -5.17 0.15 0.50
CA TYR A 146 -6.56 0.52 0.80
C TYR A 146 -7.55 -0.09 -0.20
N ALA A 147 -7.23 -0.04 -1.50
CA ALA A 147 -8.06 -0.67 -2.54
C ALA A 147 -8.06 -2.20 -2.41
N LEU A 148 -6.89 -2.79 -2.11
CA LEU A 148 -6.75 -4.23 -1.89
C LEU A 148 -7.61 -4.70 -0.71
N CYS A 149 -7.63 -3.94 0.39
CA CYS A 149 -8.42 -4.21 1.57
C CYS A 149 -9.92 -4.27 1.24
N ALA A 150 -10.43 -3.30 0.50
CA ALA A 150 -11.83 -3.27 0.07
C ALA A 150 -12.19 -4.43 -0.87
N TYR A 151 -11.20 -4.97 -1.60
CA TYR A 151 -11.40 -6.09 -2.53
C TYR A 151 -11.39 -7.46 -1.85
N ILE A 152 -10.53 -7.67 -0.85
CA ILE A 152 -10.31 -9.00 -0.23
C ILE A 152 -11.54 -9.49 0.52
N TYR A 153 -12.21 -8.60 1.26
CA TYR A 153 -13.30 -8.98 2.13
C TYR A 153 -14.64 -9.03 1.39
N PRO A 154 -15.46 -10.09 1.64
CA PRO A 154 -16.84 -10.13 1.21
C PRO A 154 -17.64 -8.94 1.75
N THR A 155 -18.70 -8.55 1.05
CA THR A 155 -19.51 -7.37 1.39
C THR A 155 -20.00 -7.38 2.83
N ALA A 156 -20.43 -8.54 3.34
CA ALA A 156 -20.95 -8.71 4.71
C ALA A 156 -19.93 -8.35 5.82
N VAL A 157 -18.63 -8.49 5.56
CA VAL A 157 -17.56 -8.24 6.56
C VAL A 157 -16.55 -7.20 6.09
N ARG A 158 -16.77 -6.59 4.93
CA ARG A 158 -15.82 -5.64 4.31
C ARG A 158 -15.54 -4.44 5.21
N ALA A 159 -16.56 -3.84 5.80
CA ALA A 159 -16.40 -2.71 6.71
C ALA A 159 -15.54 -3.09 7.94
N THR A 160 -15.85 -4.22 8.58
CA THR A 160 -15.12 -4.71 9.74
C THR A 160 -13.68 -5.09 9.38
N GLY A 161 -13.47 -5.78 8.24
CA GLY A 161 -12.15 -6.18 7.75
C GLY A 161 -11.28 -4.97 7.42
N THR A 162 -11.82 -3.99 6.71
CA THR A 162 -11.12 -2.75 6.37
C THR A 162 -10.78 -1.95 7.62
N ALA A 163 -11.75 -1.76 8.53
CA ALA A 163 -11.53 -1.03 9.77
C ALA A 163 -10.46 -1.69 10.65
N SER A 164 -10.47 -3.03 10.76
CA SER A 164 -9.46 -3.75 11.54
C SER A 164 -8.06 -3.64 10.93
N ALA A 165 -7.90 -3.78 9.62
CA ALA A 165 -6.61 -3.63 8.94
C ALA A 165 -6.05 -2.20 9.13
N LEU A 166 -6.90 -1.18 9.00
CA LEU A 166 -6.55 0.21 9.26
C LEU A 166 -6.14 0.44 10.73
N ALA A 167 -6.86 -0.16 11.69
CA ALA A 167 -6.51 -0.07 13.10
C ALA A 167 -5.12 -0.66 13.38
N PHE A 168 -4.80 -1.84 12.83
CA PHE A 168 -3.45 -2.41 12.94
C PHE A 168 -2.40 -1.51 12.28
N GLY A 169 -2.69 -0.93 11.13
CA GLY A 169 -1.81 0.05 10.50
C GLY A 169 -1.56 1.28 11.39
N ARG A 170 -2.60 1.78 12.08
CA ARG A 170 -2.45 2.92 13.01
C ARG A 170 -1.56 2.58 14.20
N LEU A 171 -1.56 1.33 14.68
CA LEU A 171 -0.60 0.90 15.71
C LEU A 171 0.84 0.99 15.18
N GLY A 172 1.09 0.61 13.93
CA GLY A 172 2.39 0.81 13.28
C GLY A 172 2.79 2.28 13.21
N ALA A 173 1.85 3.16 12.83
CA ALA A 173 2.08 4.60 12.79
C ALA A 173 2.41 5.18 14.17
N ILE A 174 1.72 4.76 15.22
CA ILE A 174 2.00 5.18 16.61
C ILE A 174 3.39 4.68 17.03
N LEU A 175 3.69 3.43 16.76
CA LEU A 175 4.97 2.83 17.14
C LEU A 175 6.14 3.52 16.40
N SER A 176 5.93 4.03 15.17
CA SER A 176 6.95 4.72 14.40
C SER A 176 7.54 5.94 15.12
N ALA A 177 6.74 6.62 15.97
CA ALA A 177 7.20 7.76 16.75
C ALA A 177 8.27 7.36 17.76
N PHE A 178 8.14 6.21 18.38
CA PHE A 178 9.11 5.67 19.35
C PHE A 178 10.26 4.94 18.66
N ALA A 179 9.92 4.11 17.66
CA ALA A 179 10.91 3.32 16.94
C ALA A 179 11.91 4.22 16.20
N GLY A 180 11.44 5.29 15.56
CA GLY A 180 12.31 6.23 14.87
C GLY A 180 13.29 6.93 15.80
N ALA A 181 12.83 7.40 16.97
CA ALA A 181 13.70 8.00 17.98
C ALA A 181 14.77 7.01 18.46
N LEU A 182 14.34 5.81 18.85
CA LEU A 182 15.25 4.77 19.36
C LEU A 182 16.31 4.38 18.33
N VAL A 183 15.88 4.19 17.07
CA VAL A 183 16.77 3.72 16.00
C VAL A 183 17.76 4.81 15.59
N ILE A 184 17.35 6.08 15.53
CA ILE A 184 18.25 7.20 15.22
C ILE A 184 19.26 7.41 16.33
N THR A 185 18.85 7.33 17.60
CA THR A 185 19.78 7.43 18.74
C THR A 185 20.77 6.28 18.81
N ALA A 186 20.37 5.06 18.45
CA ALA A 186 21.22 3.87 18.52
C ALA A 186 22.23 3.75 17.36
N GLY A 187 21.86 4.19 16.14
CA GLY A 187 22.70 3.96 14.96
C GLY A 187 22.55 4.99 13.84
N GLY A 188 21.95 6.15 14.14
CA GLY A 188 21.84 7.27 13.19
C GLY A 188 21.09 6.93 11.91
N ALA A 189 21.50 7.56 10.81
CA ALA A 189 20.88 7.38 9.49
C ALA A 189 20.93 5.93 8.99
N THR A 190 22.02 5.22 9.27
CA THR A 190 22.19 3.82 8.83
C THR A 190 21.14 2.91 9.45
N ALA A 191 20.95 2.99 10.77
CA ALA A 191 19.95 2.18 11.45
C ALA A 191 18.53 2.55 11.03
N TYR A 192 18.27 3.84 10.81
CA TYR A 192 16.97 4.33 10.35
C TYR A 192 16.63 3.80 8.94
N LEU A 193 17.51 3.92 7.96
CA LEU A 193 17.30 3.42 6.61
C LEU A 193 17.19 1.89 6.57
N THR A 194 17.96 1.19 7.42
CA THR A 194 17.86 -0.26 7.59
C THR A 194 16.47 -0.66 8.12
N MET A 195 15.95 0.08 9.10
CA MET A 195 14.58 -0.15 9.61
C MET A 195 13.54 -0.01 8.49
N LEU A 196 13.65 1.01 7.64
CA LEU A 196 12.75 1.19 6.50
C LEU A 196 12.86 0.05 5.48
N ALA A 197 14.09 -0.39 5.17
CA ALA A 197 14.35 -1.52 4.27
C ALA A 197 13.74 -2.81 4.81
N VAL A 198 13.93 -3.11 6.09
CA VAL A 198 13.35 -4.28 6.75
C VAL A 198 11.83 -4.20 6.75
N ALA A 199 11.25 -3.05 7.09
CA ALA A 199 9.80 -2.87 7.08
C ALA A 199 9.20 -3.15 5.69
N MET A 200 9.78 -2.61 4.62
CA MET A 200 9.31 -2.85 3.25
C MET A 200 9.55 -4.29 2.78
N SER A 201 10.60 -4.95 3.24
CA SER A 201 10.83 -6.37 2.98
C SER A 201 9.75 -7.24 3.64
N VAL A 202 9.37 -6.95 4.88
CA VAL A 202 8.28 -7.64 5.56
C VAL A 202 6.94 -7.38 4.86
N VAL A 203 6.68 -6.15 4.40
CA VAL A 203 5.50 -5.83 3.59
C VAL A 203 5.46 -6.69 2.32
N CYS A 204 6.59 -6.82 1.61
CA CYS A 204 6.69 -7.65 0.41
C CYS A 204 6.33 -9.11 0.72
N VAL A 205 6.93 -9.69 1.76
CA VAL A 205 6.66 -11.08 2.16
C VAL A 205 5.18 -11.26 2.54
N ALA A 206 4.62 -10.33 3.32
CA ALA A 206 3.23 -10.37 3.73
C ALA A 206 2.28 -10.31 2.52
N LEU A 207 2.52 -9.39 1.57
CA LEU A 207 1.71 -9.26 0.36
C LEU A 207 1.82 -10.50 -0.55
N LEU A 208 3.02 -11.07 -0.71
CA LEU A 208 3.21 -12.31 -1.48
C LEU A 208 2.56 -13.52 -0.80
N ALA A 209 2.50 -13.52 0.53
CA ALA A 209 1.84 -14.57 1.30
C ALA A 209 0.32 -14.59 1.11
N MET A 210 -0.30 -13.49 0.68
CA MET A 210 -1.73 -13.41 0.41
C MET A 210 -2.12 -14.24 -0.82
N ARG A 211 -3.30 -14.85 -0.75
CA ARG A 211 -3.86 -15.64 -1.85
C ARG A 211 -4.78 -14.82 -2.75
N ARG A 212 -5.46 -13.83 -2.17
CA ARG A 212 -6.44 -13.00 -2.88
C ARG A 212 -5.81 -11.68 -3.30
N HIS A 213 -5.85 -11.40 -4.60
CA HIS A 213 -5.35 -10.18 -5.21
C HIS A 213 -6.41 -9.62 -6.16
N ILE A 214 -6.36 -8.31 -6.40
CA ILE A 214 -7.20 -7.66 -7.41
C ILE A 214 -6.80 -8.21 -8.78
N PRO A 215 -7.73 -8.81 -9.56
CA PRO A 215 -7.43 -9.28 -10.91
C PRO A 215 -7.23 -8.12 -11.86
N ARG A 216 -6.72 -8.39 -13.05
CA ARG A 216 -6.66 -7.42 -14.16
C ARG A 216 -8.07 -6.94 -14.48
N LEU A 217 -8.21 -5.67 -14.81
CA LEU A 217 -9.43 -5.16 -15.42
C LEU A 217 -9.50 -5.73 -16.85
N THR A 218 -10.22 -6.82 -17.04
CA THR A 218 -10.55 -7.30 -18.39
C THR A 218 -11.53 -6.27 -18.96
N ARG A 219 -11.15 -5.61 -20.03
CA ARG A 219 -12.08 -4.77 -20.81
C ARG A 219 -13.20 -5.72 -21.23
N GLU A 220 -14.38 -5.54 -20.63
CA GLU A 220 -15.57 -6.29 -21.00
C GLU A 220 -15.76 -6.09 -22.51
N ARG A 221 -15.55 -7.15 -23.26
CA ARG A 221 -15.86 -7.16 -24.69
C ARG A 221 -17.37 -6.99 -24.74
N ALA A 222 -17.84 -5.86 -25.24
CA ALA A 222 -19.26 -5.65 -25.49
C ALA A 222 -19.80 -6.94 -26.09
N LEU A 223 -20.81 -7.52 -25.42
CA LEU A 223 -21.39 -8.77 -25.88
C LEU A 223 -21.84 -8.56 -27.32
N PRO A 224 -21.50 -9.45 -28.28
CA PRO A 224 -21.98 -9.33 -29.65
C PRO A 224 -23.50 -9.50 -29.59
N GLY A 225 -24.25 -8.41 -29.75
CA GLY A 225 -25.70 -8.42 -29.68
C GLY A 225 -26.33 -7.11 -29.17
N GLU A 226 -25.67 -6.35 -28.29
CA GLU A 226 -26.23 -5.09 -27.78
C GLU A 226 -26.33 -3.98 -28.86
N GLY A 227 -25.45 -4.02 -29.87
CA GLY A 227 -25.52 -3.10 -31.03
C GLY A 227 -26.69 -3.36 -31.99
N GLU A 228 -27.13 -4.61 -32.10
CA GLU A 228 -28.24 -4.98 -32.98
C GLU A 228 -29.62 -4.71 -32.34
N GLU A 229 -29.72 -4.78 -31.01
CA GLU A 229 -30.99 -4.54 -30.30
C GLU A 229 -31.30 -3.03 -30.24
N LEU A 230 -30.28 -2.17 -30.10
CA LEU A 230 -30.44 -0.71 -30.19
C LEU A 230 -30.81 -0.23 -31.59
N ALA A 231 -30.35 -0.91 -32.63
CA ALA A 231 -30.72 -0.59 -34.03
C ALA A 231 -32.15 -1.01 -34.34
N ARG A 232 -32.70 -2.05 -33.70
CA ARG A 232 -34.09 -2.51 -33.88
C ARG A 232 -35.13 -1.68 -33.13
N THR A 233 -34.74 -0.96 -32.09
CA THR A 233 -35.64 -0.09 -31.32
C THR A 233 -35.70 1.35 -31.86
N SER A 234 -34.85 1.70 -32.84
CA SER A 234 -34.81 3.03 -33.47
C SER A 234 -35.44 3.07 -34.89
N SER A 235 -35.99 1.96 -35.36
CA SER A 235 -36.79 1.87 -36.60
C SER A 235 -38.25 1.65 -36.26
#